data_d2b39d01c0b3348fd344c968a18cce73
#
_entry.id   d2b39d01c0b3348fd344c968a18cce73
#
_cell.length_a   1.000
_cell.length_b   1.000
_cell.length_c   1.000
_cell.angle_alpha   90.00
_cell.angle_beta   90.00
_cell.angle_gamma   90.00
#
_symmetry.space_group_name_H-M   'P 1'
#
loop_
_entity.id
_entity.type
_entity.pdbx_description
1 polymer ?
#
loop_
_entity_poly.entity_id
_entity_poly.type
_entity_poly.pdbx_seq_one_letter_code
_entity_poly.pdbx_strand_id
1 'polypeptide(L)'
;MIEIITTGGTIDKVYFDKKSDYQVGDPFIGDLLTKMNVNIDYKISPLMRVDSLDMDDGDREKILNHILKSNYDKILITHGTDTIVDTAIYLNQLNDKTVVLTGSLKPALFIDNDAIFNIGCAFTSVQNLSKGVYILSLIHISEPTRPY
;
A
#
# COMPACT_ATOMS: atom_id res chain seq x y z
N MET A 1 -15.95 -6.14 -4.34
CA MET A 1 -14.83 -5.62 -5.15
C MET A 1 -13.93 -4.74 -4.28
N ILE A 2 -12.63 -4.80 -4.52
CA ILE A 2 -11.61 -4.06 -3.77
C ILE A 2 -10.95 -3.07 -4.73
N GLU A 3 -10.77 -1.82 -4.32
CA GLU A 3 -9.90 -0.91 -5.04
C GLU A 3 -8.49 -0.95 -4.44
N ILE A 4 -7.49 -1.12 -5.28
CA ILE A 4 -6.08 -1.11 -4.91
C ILE A 4 -5.47 0.19 -5.44
N ILE A 5 -5.11 1.08 -4.54
CA ILE A 5 -4.45 2.34 -4.86
C ILE A 5 -2.95 2.13 -4.69
N THR A 6 -2.16 2.41 -5.72
CA THR A 6 -0.71 2.33 -5.64
C THR A 6 -0.11 3.72 -5.56
N THR A 7 0.83 3.91 -4.64
CA THR A 7 1.48 5.20 -4.39
C THR A 7 3.00 5.17 -4.60
N GLY A 8 3.56 3.99 -4.90
CA GLY A 8 5.00 3.80 -5.02
C GLY A 8 5.59 3.11 -3.78
N GLY A 9 6.75 3.55 -3.37
CA GLY A 9 7.50 2.96 -2.26
C GLY A 9 8.42 1.81 -2.68
N THR A 10 9.10 1.22 -1.71
CA THR A 10 10.09 0.16 -1.96
C THR A 10 9.51 -1.05 -2.65
N ILE A 11 8.25 -1.38 -2.41
CA ILE A 11 7.57 -2.52 -3.03
C ILE A 11 7.63 -2.49 -4.57
N ASP A 12 7.62 -1.29 -5.15
CA ASP A 12 7.63 -1.07 -6.60
C ASP A 12 9.01 -0.65 -7.13
N LYS A 13 10.06 -0.70 -6.30
CA LYS A 13 11.41 -0.34 -6.76
C LYS A 13 11.98 -1.36 -7.74
N VAL A 14 12.60 -0.82 -8.79
CA VAL A 14 13.34 -1.57 -9.80
C VAL A 14 14.75 -1.00 -9.90
N TYR A 15 15.73 -1.85 -10.28
CA TYR A 15 17.07 -1.40 -10.53
C TYR A 15 17.16 -0.72 -11.90
N PHE A 16 17.73 0.46 -11.94
CA PHE A 16 17.89 1.22 -13.16
C PHE A 16 19.38 1.34 -13.52
N ASP A 17 19.83 0.54 -14.49
CA ASP A 17 21.25 0.40 -14.87
C ASP A 17 21.92 1.74 -15.25
N LYS A 18 21.23 2.60 -15.98
CA LYS A 18 21.78 3.88 -16.44
C LYS A 18 22.17 4.82 -15.28
N LYS A 19 21.55 4.67 -14.12
CA LYS A 19 21.81 5.48 -12.93
C LYS A 19 22.48 4.69 -11.81
N SER A 20 22.70 3.39 -12.01
CA SER A 20 23.23 2.46 -11.01
C SER A 20 22.49 2.57 -9.66
N ASP A 21 21.17 2.75 -9.71
CA ASP A 21 20.33 2.99 -8.54
C ASP A 21 18.95 2.34 -8.67
N TYR A 22 18.28 2.17 -7.53
CA TYR A 22 16.88 1.72 -7.47
C TYR A 22 15.94 2.91 -7.59
N GLN A 23 14.93 2.77 -8.44
CA GLN A 23 13.87 3.75 -8.62
C GLN A 23 12.50 3.12 -8.48
N VAL A 24 11.51 3.90 -8.06
CA VAL A 24 10.12 3.47 -8.04
C VAL A 24 9.65 3.30 -9.48
N GLY A 25 9.31 2.05 -9.81
CA GLY A 25 8.82 1.65 -11.14
C GLY A 25 7.31 1.58 -11.22
N ASP A 26 6.84 0.81 -12.20
CA ASP A 26 5.41 0.49 -12.33
C ASP A 26 4.92 -0.35 -11.16
N PRO A 27 3.62 -0.23 -10.80
CA PRO A 27 3.03 -1.04 -9.74
C PRO A 27 3.17 -2.53 -10.00
N PHE A 28 3.74 -3.26 -9.06
CA PHE A 28 3.99 -4.70 -9.18
C PHE A 28 2.82 -5.58 -8.69
N ILE A 29 1.92 -5.01 -7.90
CA ILE A 29 0.84 -5.77 -7.25
C ILE A 29 -0.07 -6.48 -8.23
N GLY A 30 -0.35 -5.90 -9.40
CA GLY A 30 -1.18 -6.53 -10.43
C GLY A 30 -0.59 -7.83 -10.97
N ASP A 31 0.69 -7.82 -11.29
CA ASP A 31 1.42 -9.00 -11.75
C ASP A 31 1.47 -10.07 -10.67
N LEU A 32 1.68 -9.67 -9.42
CA LEU A 32 1.70 -10.56 -8.27
C LEU A 32 0.35 -11.27 -8.10
N LEU A 33 -0.74 -10.53 -8.05
CA LEU A 33 -2.09 -11.08 -7.89
C LEU A 33 -2.46 -12.03 -9.03
N THR A 34 -2.05 -11.71 -10.25
CA THR A 34 -2.23 -12.58 -11.43
C THR A 34 -1.46 -13.88 -11.29
N LYS A 35 -0.17 -13.82 -10.91
CA LYS A 35 0.67 -15.02 -10.69
C LYS A 35 0.13 -15.90 -9.57
N MET A 36 -0.46 -15.30 -8.55
CA MET A 36 -1.03 -16.03 -7.41
C MET A 36 -2.43 -16.56 -7.68
N ASN A 37 -2.97 -16.38 -8.89
CA ASN A 37 -4.32 -16.79 -9.30
C ASN A 37 -5.40 -16.30 -8.32
N VAL A 38 -5.30 -15.06 -7.87
CA VAL A 38 -6.28 -14.48 -6.95
C VAL A 38 -7.62 -14.34 -7.65
N ASN A 39 -8.63 -15.03 -7.15
CA ASN A 39 -9.98 -15.08 -7.70
C ASN A 39 -10.95 -14.19 -6.91
N ILE A 40 -10.61 -12.93 -6.78
CA ILE A 40 -11.42 -11.90 -6.14
C ILE A 40 -11.40 -10.68 -7.04
N ASP A 41 -12.55 -10.06 -7.24
CA ASP A 41 -12.66 -8.87 -8.07
C ASP A 41 -11.94 -7.69 -7.42
N TYR A 42 -10.99 -7.12 -8.15
CA TYR A 42 -10.28 -5.91 -7.76
C TYR A 42 -10.06 -4.97 -8.94
N LYS A 43 -9.86 -3.71 -8.62
CA LYS A 43 -9.45 -2.66 -9.56
C LYS A 43 -8.15 -2.04 -9.06
N ILE A 44 -7.18 -1.86 -9.94
CA ILE A 44 -5.93 -1.15 -9.62
C ILE A 44 -6.04 0.29 -10.12
N SER A 45 -5.77 1.23 -9.22
CA SER A 45 -5.73 2.67 -9.49
C SER A 45 -4.32 3.18 -9.19
N PRO A 46 -3.43 3.27 -10.20
CA PRO A 46 -2.10 3.84 -10.04
C PRO A 46 -2.22 5.36 -9.83
N LEU A 47 -2.03 5.82 -8.61
CA LEU A 47 -2.26 7.22 -8.26
C LEU A 47 -0.97 8.04 -8.35
N MET A 48 0.14 7.51 -7.85
CA MET A 48 1.45 8.16 -7.87
C MET A 48 2.59 7.15 -7.75
N ARG A 49 3.81 7.61 -8.02
CA ARG A 49 5.06 6.83 -7.89
C ARG A 49 6.05 7.63 -7.05
N VAL A 50 5.82 7.64 -5.75
CA VAL A 50 6.60 8.44 -4.80
C VAL A 50 7.33 7.52 -3.83
N ASP A 51 8.61 7.81 -3.54
CA ASP A 51 9.27 7.24 -2.38
C ASP A 51 8.63 7.86 -1.13
N SER A 52 8.39 7.05 -0.10
CA SER A 52 7.69 7.54 1.09
C SER A 52 8.45 8.65 1.83
N LEU A 53 9.77 8.72 1.69
CA LEU A 53 10.57 9.82 2.23
C LEU A 53 10.28 11.16 1.54
N ASP A 54 9.84 11.13 0.29
CA ASP A 54 9.52 12.31 -0.51
C ASP A 54 8.01 12.66 -0.47
N MET A 55 7.20 11.83 0.17
CA MET A 55 5.75 12.06 0.26
C MET A 55 5.43 13.18 1.24
N ASP A 56 4.66 14.14 0.78
CA ASP A 56 4.18 15.28 1.56
C ASP A 56 2.66 15.22 1.82
N ASP A 57 2.14 16.19 2.57
CA ASP A 57 0.71 16.26 2.87
C ASP A 57 -0.15 16.57 1.63
N GLY A 58 0.40 17.22 0.62
CA GLY A 58 -0.26 17.41 -0.68
C GLY A 58 -0.51 16.08 -1.39
N ASP A 59 0.44 15.15 -1.29
CA ASP A 59 0.28 13.79 -1.83
C ASP A 59 -0.77 13.01 -1.01
N ARG A 60 -0.75 13.14 0.31
CA ARG A 60 -1.76 12.51 1.20
C ARG A 60 -3.16 13.04 0.93
N GLU A 61 -3.29 14.34 0.64
CA GLU A 61 -4.56 14.95 0.24
C GLU A 61 -5.08 14.36 -1.08
N LYS A 62 -4.20 14.11 -2.06
CA LYS A 62 -4.58 13.44 -3.31
C LYS A 62 -5.12 12.03 -3.05
N ILE A 63 -4.47 11.27 -2.14
CA ILE A 63 -4.94 9.95 -1.74
C ILE A 63 -6.33 10.06 -1.10
N LEU A 64 -6.51 10.95 -0.13
CA LEU A 64 -7.79 11.17 0.53
C LEU A 64 -8.90 11.53 -0.46
N ASN A 65 -8.63 12.48 -1.35
CA ASN A 65 -9.61 12.94 -2.34
C ASN A 65 -9.98 11.84 -3.33
N HIS A 66 -9.03 10.98 -3.71
CA HIS A 66 -9.32 9.81 -4.54
C HIS A 66 -10.25 8.84 -3.82
N ILE A 67 -9.98 8.54 -2.54
CA ILE A 67 -10.80 7.64 -1.73
C ILE A 67 -12.22 8.19 -1.54
N LEU A 68 -12.36 9.49 -1.27
CA LEU A 68 -13.65 10.13 -1.09
C LEU A 68 -14.52 10.08 -2.35
N LYS A 69 -13.91 10.09 -3.54
CA LYS A 69 -14.62 9.96 -4.83
C LYS A 69 -14.85 8.52 -5.25
N SER A 70 -14.18 7.57 -4.60
CA SER A 70 -14.29 6.16 -4.94
C SER A 70 -15.64 5.58 -4.52
N ASN A 71 -16.23 4.77 -5.38
CA ASN A 71 -17.46 4.02 -5.08
C ASN A 71 -17.20 2.72 -4.32
N TYR A 72 -15.93 2.39 -4.04
CA TYR A 72 -15.55 1.17 -3.34
C TYR A 72 -15.47 1.41 -1.84
N ASP A 73 -16.01 0.48 -1.06
CA ASP A 73 -15.96 0.53 0.41
C ASP A 73 -14.70 -0.10 0.99
N LYS A 74 -14.00 -0.91 0.19
CA LYS A 74 -12.81 -1.66 0.58
C LYS A 74 -11.63 -1.18 -0.26
N ILE A 75 -10.68 -0.54 0.41
CA ILE A 75 -9.52 0.10 -0.20
C ILE A 75 -8.24 -0.51 0.35
N LEU A 76 -7.39 -0.99 -0.53
CA LEU A 76 -6.03 -1.41 -0.20
C LEU A 76 -5.06 -0.41 -0.81
N ILE A 77 -4.09 0.05 -0.03
CA ILE A 77 -3.09 1.02 -0.49
C ILE A 77 -1.70 0.40 -0.37
N THR A 78 -0.95 0.35 -1.47
CA THR A 78 0.49 0.07 -1.39
C THR A 78 1.26 1.37 -1.21
N HIS A 79 2.19 1.38 -0.26
CA HIS A 79 2.84 2.59 0.23
C HIS A 79 4.27 2.28 0.70
N GLY A 80 5.13 3.27 0.69
CA GLY A 80 6.44 3.15 1.30
C GLY A 80 6.36 3.06 2.83
N THR A 81 7.24 2.27 3.43
CA THR A 81 7.16 1.96 4.87
C THR A 81 7.58 3.11 5.78
N ASP A 82 8.44 4.03 5.31
CA ASP A 82 9.00 5.09 6.16
C ASP A 82 7.96 6.07 6.71
N THR A 83 6.96 6.43 5.90
CA THR A 83 5.91 7.38 6.29
C THR A 83 4.49 6.83 6.18
N ILE A 84 4.34 5.52 6.17
CA ILE A 84 3.03 4.86 6.10
C ILE A 84 2.13 5.21 7.30
N VAL A 85 2.72 5.38 8.47
CA VAL A 85 2.01 5.78 9.69
C VAL A 85 1.44 7.19 9.54
N ASP A 86 2.22 8.12 9.01
CA ASP A 86 1.76 9.50 8.79
C ASP A 86 0.58 9.55 7.82
N THR A 87 0.63 8.75 6.77
CA THR A 87 -0.48 8.63 5.82
C THR A 87 -1.72 7.99 6.47
N ALA A 88 -1.54 6.95 7.27
CA ALA A 88 -2.66 6.33 7.99
C ALA A 88 -3.31 7.31 8.96
N ILE A 89 -2.53 8.11 9.69
CA ILE A 89 -3.04 9.16 10.58
C ILE A 89 -3.83 10.21 9.78
N TYR A 90 -3.28 10.64 8.64
CA TYR A 90 -3.94 11.61 7.76
C TYR A 90 -5.30 11.10 7.25
N LEU A 91 -5.37 9.81 6.91
CA LEU A 91 -6.59 9.16 6.42
C LEU A 91 -7.58 8.78 7.52
N ASN A 92 -7.21 8.85 8.79
CA ASN A 92 -8.04 8.40 9.91
C ASN A 92 -9.35 9.20 10.11
N GLN A 93 -9.52 10.26 9.37
CA GLN A 93 -10.80 10.99 9.26
C GLN A 93 -11.87 10.20 8.46
N LEU A 94 -11.47 9.18 7.69
CA LEU A 94 -12.38 8.29 6.96
C LEU A 94 -13.05 7.32 7.94
N ASN A 95 -14.37 7.30 7.98
CA ASN A 95 -15.15 6.47 8.90
C ASN A 95 -16.19 5.58 8.21
N ASP A 96 -16.33 5.70 6.91
CA ASP A 96 -17.32 4.99 6.10
C ASP A 96 -16.74 3.88 5.21
N LYS A 97 -15.42 3.72 5.21
CA LYS A 97 -14.68 2.74 4.41
C LYS A 97 -13.71 1.90 5.25
N THR A 98 -13.36 0.74 4.75
CA THR A 98 -12.25 -0.06 5.26
C THR A 98 -11.02 0.22 4.40
N VAL A 99 -10.00 0.82 4.99
CA VAL A 99 -8.75 1.18 4.32
C VAL A 99 -7.61 0.42 4.98
N VAL A 100 -6.87 -0.35 4.21
CA VAL A 100 -5.68 -1.07 4.69
C VAL A 100 -4.46 -0.61 3.89
N LEU A 101 -3.47 -0.07 4.59
CA LEU A 101 -2.19 0.30 4.00
C LEU A 101 -1.19 -0.82 4.22
N THR A 102 -0.41 -1.12 3.20
CA THR A 102 0.69 -2.09 3.27
C THR A 102 1.86 -1.66 2.40
N GLY A 103 3.00 -2.26 2.62
CA GLY A 103 4.20 -2.02 1.86
C GLY A 103 5.20 -3.15 2.08
N SER A 104 6.44 -2.97 1.68
CA SER A 104 7.49 -3.95 1.93
C SER A 104 8.84 -3.27 2.18
N LEU A 105 9.71 -3.97 2.91
CA LEU A 105 11.09 -3.56 3.12
C LEU A 105 11.96 -3.85 1.89
N LYS A 106 11.60 -4.89 1.13
CA LYS A 106 12.31 -5.30 -0.07
C LYS A 106 11.42 -5.15 -1.29
N PRO A 107 11.98 -4.79 -2.45
CA PRO A 107 11.23 -4.77 -3.70
C PRO A 107 10.53 -6.09 -4.00
N ALA A 108 9.31 -6.02 -4.53
CA ALA A 108 8.54 -7.22 -4.88
C ALA A 108 9.20 -8.06 -5.99
N LEU A 109 10.09 -7.45 -6.78
CA LEU A 109 10.91 -8.14 -7.79
C LEU A 109 11.96 -9.08 -7.19
N PHE A 110 12.36 -8.91 -5.94
CA PHE A 110 13.35 -9.77 -5.32
C PHE A 110 12.77 -11.16 -5.08
N ILE A 111 13.61 -12.21 -5.25
CA ILE A 111 13.21 -13.59 -4.97
C ILE A 111 12.85 -13.75 -3.49
N ASP A 112 13.66 -13.16 -2.61
CA ASP A 112 13.41 -13.11 -1.17
C ASP A 112 12.89 -11.73 -0.79
N ASN A 113 11.57 -11.63 -0.62
CA ASN A 113 10.91 -10.37 -0.27
C ASN A 113 9.74 -10.61 0.70
N ASP A 114 9.40 -9.57 1.43
CA ASP A 114 8.27 -9.56 2.37
C ASP A 114 6.95 -9.09 1.73
N ALA A 115 6.98 -8.65 0.47
CA ALA A 115 5.82 -8.08 -0.21
C ALA A 115 4.68 -9.10 -0.39
N ILE A 116 4.99 -10.33 -0.80
CA ILE A 116 3.98 -11.36 -1.04
C ILE A 116 3.18 -11.64 0.22
N PHE A 117 3.87 -11.81 1.35
CA PHE A 117 3.22 -12.04 2.64
C PHE A 117 2.36 -10.84 3.05
N ASN A 118 2.92 -9.64 3.01
CA ASN A 118 2.22 -8.41 3.41
C ASN A 118 1.00 -8.14 2.54
N ILE A 119 1.10 -8.30 1.22
CA ILE A 119 -0.02 -8.14 0.29
C ILE A 119 -1.11 -9.19 0.57
N GLY A 120 -0.76 -10.45 0.76
CA GLY A 120 -1.72 -11.50 1.07
C GLY A 120 -2.49 -11.22 2.36
N CYS A 121 -1.77 -10.83 3.41
CA CYS A 121 -2.38 -10.44 4.68
C CYS A 121 -3.28 -9.20 4.54
N ALA A 122 -2.81 -8.16 3.84
CA ALA A 122 -3.59 -6.95 3.63
C ALA A 122 -4.84 -7.21 2.79
N PHE A 123 -4.73 -8.03 1.77
CA PHE A 123 -5.84 -8.41 0.90
C PHE A 123 -6.93 -9.19 1.66
N THR A 124 -6.52 -10.05 2.58
CA THR A 124 -7.45 -10.75 3.49
C THR A 124 -8.05 -9.78 4.50
N SER A 125 -7.23 -8.93 5.10
CA SER A 125 -7.67 -7.99 6.13
C SER A 125 -8.69 -6.98 5.62
N VAL A 126 -8.51 -6.42 4.43
CA VAL A 126 -9.45 -5.45 3.87
C VAL A 126 -10.84 -6.03 3.63
N GLN A 127 -10.93 -7.34 3.45
CA GLN A 127 -12.20 -8.04 3.26
C GLN A 127 -12.95 -8.30 4.59
N ASN A 128 -12.22 -8.45 5.69
CA ASN A 128 -12.76 -8.96 6.96
C ASN A 128 -12.80 -7.90 8.07
N LEU A 129 -12.00 -6.85 8.00
CA LEU A 129 -12.00 -5.79 9.00
C LEU A 129 -13.22 -4.89 8.87
N SER A 130 -13.64 -4.34 10.00
CA SER A 130 -14.68 -3.31 10.04
C SER A 130 -14.16 -1.98 9.44
N LYS A 131 -15.07 -1.04 9.22
CA LYS A 131 -14.71 0.30 8.72
C LYS A 131 -13.66 0.95 9.62
N GLY A 132 -12.66 1.55 9.01
CA GLY A 132 -11.53 2.18 9.68
C GLY A 132 -10.27 2.15 8.81
N VAL A 133 -9.20 2.72 9.33
CA VAL A 133 -7.90 2.79 8.67
C VAL A 133 -6.90 1.94 9.44
N TYR A 134 -6.23 1.03 8.72
CA TYR A 134 -5.33 0.03 9.30
C TYR A 134 -4.01 0.01 8.56
N ILE A 135 -2.95 -0.33 9.26
CA ILE A 135 -1.65 -0.64 8.67
C ILE A 135 -1.38 -2.14 8.85
N LEU A 136 -0.95 -2.77 7.77
CA LEU A 136 -0.54 -4.15 7.79
C LEU A 136 0.87 -4.27 7.22
N SER A 137 1.83 -4.46 8.11
CA SER A 137 3.25 -4.56 7.79
C SER A 137 3.97 -5.36 8.87
N LEU A 138 4.93 -6.21 8.50
CA LEU A 138 5.68 -7.01 9.47
C LEU A 138 6.47 -6.15 10.45
N ILE A 139 7.05 -5.04 10.00
CA ILE A 139 7.84 -4.15 10.87
C ILE A 139 6.99 -3.39 11.88
N HIS A 140 5.72 -3.13 11.57
CA HIS A 140 4.81 -2.42 12.47
C HIS A 140 4.09 -3.36 13.44
N ILE A 141 3.99 -4.65 13.12
CA ILE A 141 3.43 -5.68 13.99
C ILE A 141 4.42 -6.06 15.09
N SER A 142 5.70 -6.02 14.80
CA SER A 142 6.76 -6.39 15.75
C SER A 142 7.04 -5.35 16.83
N GLU A 143 6.42 -4.19 16.79
CA GLU A 143 6.45 -3.21 17.86
C GLU A 143 5.20 -3.36 18.75
N PRO A 144 5.25 -4.23 19.80
CA PRO A 144 4.12 -4.35 20.69
C PRO A 144 4.01 -3.06 21.49
N THR A 145 2.93 -2.33 21.25
CA THR A 145 2.40 -1.37 22.20
C THR A 145 3.41 -0.39 22.79
N ARG A 146 3.90 0.53 22.00
CA ARG A 146 4.27 1.82 22.60
C ARG A 146 2.94 2.53 22.90
N PRO A 147 2.68 2.88 24.17
CA PRO A 147 1.58 3.79 24.47
C PRO A 147 1.90 5.10 23.75
N TYR A 148 1.10 5.43 22.83
CA TYR A 148 1.15 6.74 22.16
C TYR A 148 0.48 7.76 23.04
#